data_b1801f38a246d64a6cfc1ed7a47f0fc3
#
_entry.id   b1801f38a246d64a6cfc1ed7a47f0fc3
#
_cell.length_a   1.000
_cell.length_b   1.000
_cell.length_c   1.000
_cell.angle_alpha   90.00
_cell.angle_beta   90.00
_cell.angle_gamma   90.00
#
_symmetry.space_group_name_H-M   'P 1'
#
loop_
_entity.id
_entity.type
_entity.pdbx_description
1 polymer ?
#
loop_
_entity_poly.entity_id
_entity_poly.type
_entity_poly.pdbx_seq_one_letter_code
_entity_poly.pdbx_strand_id
1 'polypeptide(L)'
;MKPSSLLFILVYFFTLQCVAVTTIMTTGKQKPDDASHDYFIGLLRLALMETSEQYGKAIIQTVPHPGQERVIKLLAMGEFYDVAWTGTSNARDAKLHKVPFPLFKGGLGWRGMIIRRDTQDEYASIKSIADLKSYVICQGSHWPDADILEHNDLTVYRAGHFDAMLQMVVLKRCDLLPLSIFEGEAELAIVQNSFPELMFYQELIIRYPLTMHFFVNLKKKKLAQRINLGLEKLEKSGQLEHYMQHHTLTKNAFPLSKFKKAQVIELQSPELVSKDTIKHTLKWPKQN
;
A
#
# COMPACT_ATOMS: atom_id res chain seq x y z
N MET A 1 -17.87 81.93 -4.69
CA MET A 1 -17.82 80.53 -5.29
C MET A 1 -16.93 79.66 -4.39
N LYS A 2 -17.53 78.75 -3.65
CA LYS A 2 -16.77 77.77 -2.82
C LYS A 2 -16.67 76.44 -3.57
N PRO A 3 -15.52 75.83 -3.64
CA PRO A 3 -15.42 74.46 -4.27
C PRO A 3 -15.94 73.41 -3.30
N SER A 4 -16.89 72.61 -3.75
CA SER A 4 -17.34 71.41 -3.07
C SER A 4 -16.34 70.28 -3.21
N SER A 5 -15.70 69.83 -2.11
CA SER A 5 -14.83 68.67 -2.07
C SER A 5 -15.67 67.37 -2.07
N LEU A 6 -15.64 66.65 -3.14
CA LEU A 6 -16.23 65.26 -3.24
C LEU A 6 -15.34 64.30 -2.54
N LEU A 7 -15.78 63.76 -1.40
CA LEU A 7 -15.06 62.71 -0.65
C LEU A 7 -15.41 61.36 -1.27
N PHE A 8 -14.46 60.71 -2.00
CA PHE A 8 -14.60 59.32 -2.50
C PHE A 8 -14.32 58.37 -1.35
N ILE A 9 -15.35 57.72 -0.82
CA ILE A 9 -15.21 56.63 0.14
C ILE A 9 -14.93 55.34 -0.66
N LEU A 10 -13.68 54.85 -0.59
CA LEU A 10 -13.26 53.57 -1.16
C LEU A 10 -13.72 52.44 -0.21
N VAL A 11 -14.83 51.76 -0.54
CA VAL A 11 -15.32 50.62 0.21
C VAL A 11 -14.52 49.38 -0.23
N TYR A 12 -13.58 48.95 0.62
CA TYR A 12 -12.88 47.66 0.45
C TYR A 12 -13.84 46.52 0.78
N PHE A 13 -14.35 45.82 -0.23
CA PHE A 13 -15.04 44.55 -0.05
C PHE A 13 -14.02 43.48 0.30
N PHE A 14 -13.87 43.17 1.58
CA PHE A 14 -13.24 41.96 2.03
C PHE A 14 -14.16 40.77 1.67
N THR A 15 -13.91 40.10 0.55
CA THR A 15 -14.55 38.82 0.26
C THR A 15 -13.97 37.78 1.21
N LEU A 16 -14.69 37.45 2.28
CA LEU A 16 -14.43 36.23 3.05
C LEU A 16 -14.57 35.02 2.08
N GLN A 17 -13.45 34.51 1.59
CA GLN A 17 -13.45 33.22 0.90
C GLN A 17 -13.79 32.16 1.94
N CYS A 18 -15.06 31.73 1.97
CA CYS A 18 -15.48 30.55 2.70
C CYS A 18 -14.78 29.35 2.06
N VAL A 19 -13.64 28.92 2.65
CA VAL A 19 -12.92 27.72 2.20
C VAL A 19 -13.77 26.54 2.62
N ALA A 20 -14.56 26.01 1.69
CA ALA A 20 -15.34 24.80 1.91
C ALA A 20 -14.39 23.65 2.26
N VAL A 21 -14.60 23.00 3.40
CA VAL A 21 -13.86 21.81 3.81
C VAL A 21 -14.42 20.63 3.03
N THR A 22 -13.56 19.94 2.26
CA THR A 22 -13.94 18.77 1.48
C THR A 22 -13.87 17.52 2.36
N THR A 23 -14.93 16.75 2.46
CA THR A 23 -14.91 15.42 3.12
C THR A 23 -14.48 14.36 2.11
N ILE A 24 -13.50 13.54 2.48
CA ILE A 24 -13.00 12.42 1.70
C ILE A 24 -13.37 11.13 2.43
N MET A 25 -14.22 10.33 1.79
CA MET A 25 -14.70 9.05 2.33
C MET A 25 -13.74 7.92 1.97
N THR A 26 -13.37 7.09 2.96
CA THR A 26 -12.52 5.92 2.74
C THR A 26 -12.86 4.77 3.70
N THR A 27 -12.15 3.65 3.60
CA THR A 27 -12.40 2.47 4.44
C THR A 27 -11.93 2.69 5.87
N GLY A 28 -12.66 2.11 6.83
CA GLY A 28 -12.23 1.98 8.22
C GLY A 28 -11.29 0.79 8.45
N LYS A 29 -10.85 0.64 9.67
CA LYS A 29 -10.01 -0.48 10.13
C LYS A 29 -10.75 -1.82 9.97
N GLN A 30 -10.00 -2.89 9.68
CA GLN A 30 -10.50 -4.27 9.67
C GLN A 30 -10.41 -4.92 11.06
N LYS A 31 -9.47 -4.45 11.88
CA LYS A 31 -9.22 -4.90 13.27
C LYS A 31 -8.75 -3.70 14.11
N PRO A 32 -8.85 -3.74 15.46
CA PRO A 32 -8.46 -2.61 16.31
C PRO A 32 -7.03 -2.12 16.05
N ASP A 33 -6.06 -3.03 15.94
CA ASP A 33 -4.63 -2.75 15.75
C ASP A 33 -4.21 -2.89 14.28
N ASP A 34 -4.95 -2.24 13.37
CA ASP A 34 -4.71 -2.28 11.93
C ASP A 34 -3.62 -1.28 11.52
N ALA A 35 -2.35 -1.70 11.66
CA ALA A 35 -1.19 -0.87 11.30
C ALA A 35 -1.16 -0.52 9.81
N SER A 36 -1.66 -1.41 8.95
CA SER A 36 -1.77 -1.18 7.51
C SER A 36 -2.75 -0.04 7.21
N HIS A 37 -3.95 -0.07 7.83
CA HIS A 37 -4.91 1.02 7.71
C HIS A 37 -4.31 2.35 8.19
N ASP A 38 -3.66 2.36 9.37
CA ASP A 38 -3.08 3.58 9.95
C ASP A 38 -2.01 4.20 9.04
N TYR A 39 -1.20 3.35 8.39
CA TYR A 39 -0.19 3.78 7.41
C TYR A 39 -0.84 4.49 6.22
N PHE A 40 -1.80 3.87 5.56
CA PHE A 40 -2.41 4.44 4.35
C PHE A 40 -3.25 5.68 4.65
N ILE A 41 -4.00 5.69 5.76
CA ILE A 41 -4.75 6.89 6.19
C ILE A 41 -3.81 8.04 6.55
N GLY A 42 -2.72 7.76 7.26
CA GLY A 42 -1.71 8.76 7.61
C GLY A 42 -1.08 9.36 6.36
N LEU A 43 -0.70 8.53 5.39
CA LEU A 43 -0.11 8.97 4.13
C LEU A 43 -1.11 9.79 3.28
N LEU A 44 -2.38 9.36 3.21
CA LEU A 44 -3.44 10.13 2.56
C LEU A 44 -3.64 11.49 3.21
N ARG A 45 -3.66 11.54 4.55
CA ARG A 45 -3.78 12.80 5.31
C ARG A 45 -2.64 13.76 5.01
N LEU A 46 -1.40 13.27 5.03
CA LEU A 46 -0.22 14.07 4.70
C LEU A 46 -0.31 14.62 3.27
N ALA A 47 -0.66 13.79 2.28
CA ALA A 47 -0.80 14.23 0.89
C ALA A 47 -1.89 15.30 0.69
N LEU A 48 -3.03 15.17 1.40
CA LEU A 48 -4.09 16.17 1.37
C LEU A 48 -3.70 17.47 2.07
N MET A 49 -2.88 17.42 3.12
CA MET A 49 -2.34 18.59 3.82
C MET A 49 -1.36 19.36 2.94
N GLU A 50 -0.43 18.68 2.26
CA GLU A 50 0.57 19.27 1.33
C GLU A 50 -0.07 20.02 0.16
N THR A 51 -1.35 19.76 -0.11
CA THR A 51 -2.10 20.37 -1.21
C THR A 51 -3.20 21.31 -0.73
N SER A 52 -3.26 21.60 0.57
CA SER A 52 -4.37 22.38 1.16
C SER A 52 -4.43 23.83 0.69
N GLU A 53 -3.31 24.47 0.39
CA GLU A 53 -3.27 25.82 -0.17
C GLU A 53 -3.94 25.91 -1.55
N GLN A 54 -3.70 24.90 -2.39
CA GLN A 54 -4.20 24.88 -3.77
C GLN A 54 -5.64 24.36 -3.88
N TYR A 55 -6.02 23.36 -3.04
CA TYR A 55 -7.28 22.63 -3.16
C TYR A 55 -8.24 22.83 -1.99
N GLY A 56 -7.87 23.67 -1.01
CA GLY A 56 -8.63 23.83 0.22
C GLY A 56 -8.40 22.72 1.23
N LYS A 57 -8.91 22.90 2.45
CA LYS A 57 -8.80 21.90 3.52
C LYS A 57 -9.64 20.67 3.20
N ALA A 58 -9.16 19.50 3.62
CA ALA A 58 -9.89 18.24 3.52
C ALA A 58 -9.88 17.51 4.87
N ILE A 59 -10.96 16.80 5.17
CA ILE A 59 -11.06 15.85 6.29
C ILE A 59 -11.30 14.45 5.74
N ILE A 60 -10.76 13.44 6.41
CA ILE A 60 -10.97 12.05 6.07
C ILE A 60 -12.03 11.50 7.01
N GLN A 61 -13.07 10.90 6.44
CA GLN A 61 -14.09 10.17 7.16
C GLN A 61 -14.04 8.70 6.72
N THR A 62 -14.06 7.78 7.69
CA THR A 62 -14.02 6.35 7.42
C THR A 62 -15.39 5.72 7.59
N VAL A 63 -15.68 4.71 6.78
CA VAL A 63 -16.85 3.85 6.89
C VAL A 63 -16.41 2.39 7.08
N PRO A 64 -17.24 1.51 7.69
CA PRO A 64 -16.86 0.13 7.95
C PRO A 64 -16.29 -0.58 6.72
N HIS A 65 -15.27 -1.42 6.91
CA HIS A 65 -14.61 -2.18 5.86
C HIS A 65 -15.37 -3.49 5.56
N PRO A 66 -16.03 -3.64 4.41
CA PRO A 66 -16.86 -4.81 4.11
C PRO A 66 -16.10 -5.96 3.43
N GLY A 67 -14.77 -5.89 3.37
CA GLY A 67 -13.89 -6.73 2.57
C GLY A 67 -13.39 -6.03 1.31
N GLN A 68 -12.15 -6.35 0.89
CA GLN A 68 -11.42 -5.61 -0.17
C GLN A 68 -12.18 -5.59 -1.51
N GLU A 69 -12.70 -6.74 -1.94
CA GLU A 69 -13.40 -6.83 -3.23
C GLU A 69 -14.65 -5.94 -3.26
N ARG A 70 -15.41 -5.93 -2.16
CA ARG A 70 -16.60 -5.08 -2.05
C ARG A 70 -16.27 -3.60 -2.01
N VAL A 71 -15.16 -3.22 -1.33
CA VAL A 71 -14.65 -1.84 -1.37
C VAL A 71 -14.35 -1.41 -2.80
N ILE A 72 -13.62 -2.22 -3.56
CA ILE A 72 -13.26 -1.95 -4.96
C ILE A 72 -14.52 -1.78 -5.82
N LYS A 73 -15.51 -2.65 -5.65
CA LYS A 73 -16.78 -2.58 -6.38
C LYS A 73 -17.55 -1.30 -6.06
N LEU A 74 -17.72 -0.95 -4.78
CA LEU A 74 -18.43 0.26 -4.35
C LEU A 74 -17.70 1.54 -4.79
N LEU A 75 -16.37 1.55 -4.72
CA LEU A 75 -15.56 2.66 -5.24
C LEU A 75 -15.75 2.84 -6.76
N ALA A 76 -15.80 1.74 -7.53
CA ALA A 76 -16.03 1.77 -8.97
C ALA A 76 -17.43 2.29 -9.32
N MET A 77 -18.44 1.99 -8.52
CA MET A 77 -19.78 2.53 -8.64
C MET A 77 -19.86 4.02 -8.27
N GLY A 78 -18.87 4.54 -7.54
CA GLY A 78 -18.86 5.91 -7.02
C GLY A 78 -19.72 6.07 -5.77
N GLU A 79 -19.94 4.99 -5.04
CA GLU A 79 -20.74 4.92 -3.84
C GLU A 79 -19.86 4.72 -2.59
N PHE A 80 -20.23 5.34 -1.49
CA PHE A 80 -19.64 5.23 -0.15
C PHE A 80 -18.16 5.63 -0.02
N TYR A 81 -17.34 5.45 -1.05
CA TYR A 81 -15.91 5.72 -1.00
C TYR A 81 -15.47 6.71 -2.07
N ASP A 82 -14.58 7.60 -1.69
CA ASP A 82 -13.89 8.53 -2.60
C ASP A 82 -12.52 7.98 -3.00
N VAL A 83 -11.85 7.29 -2.06
CA VAL A 83 -10.52 6.73 -2.24
C VAL A 83 -10.40 5.42 -1.47
N ALA A 84 -9.66 4.47 -2.03
CA ALA A 84 -9.20 3.27 -1.36
C ALA A 84 -7.78 2.94 -1.83
N TRP A 85 -7.11 1.99 -1.17
CA TRP A 85 -5.78 1.51 -1.56
C TRP A 85 -5.81 0.02 -1.81
N THR A 86 -5.04 -0.41 -2.78
CA THR A 86 -4.90 -1.84 -3.12
C THR A 86 -3.70 -2.07 -4.03
N GLY A 87 -3.24 -3.33 -4.14
CA GLY A 87 -2.30 -3.74 -5.16
C GLY A 87 -2.87 -3.54 -6.56
N THR A 88 -2.03 -3.25 -7.53
CA THR A 88 -2.44 -3.06 -8.94
C THR A 88 -2.83 -4.38 -9.59
N SER A 89 -3.79 -4.32 -10.52
CA SER A 89 -4.04 -5.34 -11.53
C SER A 89 -4.72 -4.71 -12.74
N ASN A 90 -4.58 -5.31 -13.92
CA ASN A 90 -5.23 -4.83 -15.15
C ASN A 90 -6.74 -4.69 -14.96
N ALA A 91 -7.37 -5.62 -14.22
CA ALA A 91 -8.80 -5.58 -13.93
C ALA A 91 -9.21 -4.38 -13.05
N ARG A 92 -8.36 -3.96 -12.11
CA ARG A 92 -8.59 -2.78 -11.25
C ARG A 92 -8.33 -1.49 -12.00
N ASP A 93 -7.23 -1.44 -12.76
CA ASP A 93 -6.86 -0.28 -13.59
C ASP A 93 -7.91 0.02 -14.68
N ALA A 94 -8.64 -0.99 -15.16
CA ALA A 94 -9.73 -0.82 -16.11
C ALA A 94 -11.01 -0.21 -15.49
N LYS A 95 -11.22 -0.39 -14.18
CA LYS A 95 -12.47 0.01 -13.49
C LYS A 95 -12.31 1.28 -12.63
N LEU A 96 -11.10 1.63 -12.27
CA LEU A 96 -10.78 2.69 -11.32
C LEU A 96 -9.69 3.61 -11.89
N HIS A 97 -9.65 4.82 -11.38
CA HIS A 97 -8.57 5.75 -11.70
C HIS A 97 -7.46 5.61 -10.65
N LYS A 98 -6.32 5.07 -11.08
CA LYS A 98 -5.13 4.88 -10.26
C LYS A 98 -4.42 6.23 -10.04
N VAL A 99 -4.07 6.52 -8.78
CA VAL A 99 -3.08 7.56 -8.47
C VAL A 99 -1.70 7.01 -8.84
N PRO A 100 -0.94 7.64 -9.77
CA PRO A 100 0.28 7.04 -10.31
C PRO A 100 1.38 6.74 -9.29
N PHE A 101 1.39 7.44 -8.14
CA PHE A 101 2.42 7.32 -7.12
C PHE A 101 2.31 6.00 -6.33
N PRO A 102 3.36 5.14 -6.26
CA PRO A 102 3.33 3.88 -5.52
C PRO A 102 3.59 4.10 -4.03
N LEU A 103 2.67 3.67 -3.17
CA LEU A 103 2.63 3.99 -1.74
C LEU A 103 3.77 3.37 -0.91
N PHE A 104 4.33 2.24 -1.35
CA PHE A 104 5.55 1.64 -0.80
C PHE A 104 6.77 1.85 -1.70
N LYS A 105 6.74 2.89 -2.54
CA LYS A 105 7.81 3.16 -3.50
C LYS A 105 8.19 1.90 -4.31
N GLY A 106 7.19 1.15 -4.76
CA GLY A 106 7.38 -0.08 -5.55
C GLY A 106 7.74 -1.34 -4.76
N GLY A 107 7.97 -1.22 -3.46
CA GLY A 107 8.41 -2.34 -2.62
C GLY A 107 7.31 -3.32 -2.18
N LEU A 108 6.05 -3.17 -2.62
CA LEU A 108 5.01 -4.15 -2.32
C LEU A 108 5.38 -5.55 -2.80
N GLY A 109 5.95 -5.67 -3.99
CA GLY A 109 6.36 -6.93 -4.57
C GLY A 109 7.68 -7.50 -4.03
N TRP A 110 8.27 -6.92 -2.98
CA TRP A 110 9.44 -7.46 -2.29
C TRP A 110 8.95 -8.28 -1.10
N ARG A 111 8.86 -9.62 -1.26
CA ARG A 111 8.16 -10.51 -0.34
C ARG A 111 9.12 -11.34 0.50
N GLY A 112 9.17 -11.09 1.83
CA GLY A 112 9.65 -12.07 2.80
C GLY A 112 8.56 -13.09 3.10
N MET A 113 8.90 -14.14 3.87
CA MET A 113 8.01 -15.28 4.10
C MET A 113 7.59 -15.36 5.57
N ILE A 114 6.30 -15.48 5.85
CA ILE A 114 5.87 -16.05 7.13
C ILE A 114 6.00 -17.57 6.99
N ILE A 115 6.77 -18.15 7.90
CA ILE A 115 7.07 -19.57 7.98
C ILE A 115 6.94 -20.08 9.41
N ARG A 116 6.97 -21.40 9.58
CA ARG A 116 7.19 -22.00 10.90
C ARG A 116 8.66 -21.85 11.28
N ARG A 117 8.94 -21.59 12.56
CA ARG A 117 10.32 -21.45 13.06
C ARG A 117 11.15 -22.72 12.91
N ASP A 118 10.50 -23.89 13.05
CA ASP A 118 11.14 -25.19 12.94
C ASP A 118 11.50 -25.62 11.51
N THR A 119 11.14 -24.82 10.50
CA THR A 119 11.44 -25.10 9.07
C THR A 119 12.45 -24.11 8.47
N GLN A 120 13.02 -23.19 9.27
CA GLN A 120 13.92 -22.14 8.77
C GLN A 120 15.12 -22.71 7.99
N ASP A 121 15.77 -23.74 8.53
CA ASP A 121 16.97 -24.34 7.90
C ASP A 121 16.63 -25.00 6.56
N GLU A 122 15.44 -25.58 6.42
CA GLU A 122 14.96 -26.15 5.18
C GLU A 122 14.89 -25.07 4.08
N TYR A 123 14.29 -23.93 4.40
CA TYR A 123 14.09 -22.85 3.41
C TYR A 123 15.38 -22.09 3.09
N ALA A 124 16.42 -22.18 3.90
CA ALA A 124 17.74 -21.67 3.58
C ALA A 124 18.38 -22.37 2.37
N SER A 125 17.92 -23.57 2.04
CA SER A 125 18.37 -24.34 0.86
C SER A 125 17.77 -23.84 -0.46
N ILE A 126 16.67 -23.08 -0.45
CA ILE A 126 15.97 -22.58 -1.64
C ILE A 126 16.83 -21.54 -2.36
N LYS A 127 17.20 -21.80 -3.62
CA LYS A 127 18.05 -20.92 -4.43
C LYS A 127 17.41 -20.50 -5.75
N SER A 128 16.37 -21.17 -6.17
CA SER A 128 15.76 -21.00 -7.48
C SER A 128 14.23 -21.12 -7.43
N ILE A 129 13.58 -20.69 -8.51
CA ILE A 129 12.15 -20.90 -8.69
C ILE A 129 11.78 -22.39 -8.77
N ALA A 130 12.70 -23.23 -9.26
CA ALA A 130 12.49 -24.68 -9.33
C ALA A 130 12.38 -25.29 -7.93
N ASP A 131 13.19 -24.82 -6.98
CA ASP A 131 13.12 -25.27 -5.59
C ASP A 131 11.79 -24.87 -4.94
N LEU A 132 11.29 -23.66 -5.26
CA LEU A 132 10.00 -23.19 -4.75
C LEU A 132 8.80 -24.04 -5.20
N LYS A 133 8.89 -24.72 -6.35
CA LYS A 133 7.80 -25.57 -6.86
C LYS A 133 7.48 -26.77 -5.96
N SER A 134 8.39 -27.13 -5.06
CA SER A 134 8.19 -28.22 -4.09
C SER A 134 7.32 -27.80 -2.90
N TYR A 135 7.00 -26.52 -2.75
CA TYR A 135 6.29 -25.97 -1.60
C TYR A 135 4.91 -25.43 -1.97
N VAL A 136 3.99 -25.51 -1.02
CA VAL A 136 2.65 -24.91 -1.11
C VAL A 136 2.68 -23.51 -0.51
N ILE A 137 2.27 -22.54 -1.28
CA ILE A 137 2.25 -21.13 -0.89
C ILE A 137 0.82 -20.71 -0.55
N CYS A 138 0.58 -20.20 0.66
CA CYS A 138 -0.69 -19.55 0.99
C CYS A 138 -0.72 -18.12 0.44
N GLN A 139 -1.89 -17.70 -0.09
CA GLN A 139 -2.08 -16.31 -0.51
C GLN A 139 -3.55 -15.89 -0.45
N GLY A 140 -3.79 -14.58 -0.31
CA GLY A 140 -5.14 -14.05 -0.29
C GLY A 140 -5.89 -14.27 -1.60
N SER A 141 -7.14 -14.77 -1.54
CA SER A 141 -7.93 -15.14 -2.72
C SER A 141 -8.12 -13.99 -3.73
N HIS A 142 -8.14 -12.76 -3.24
CA HIS A 142 -8.35 -11.56 -4.07
C HIS A 142 -7.08 -10.70 -4.19
N TRP A 143 -5.93 -11.23 -3.77
CA TRP A 143 -4.67 -10.53 -3.92
C TRP A 143 -4.04 -10.84 -5.27
N PRO A 144 -3.55 -9.83 -6.00
CA PRO A 144 -2.88 -10.04 -7.29
C PRO A 144 -1.66 -10.97 -7.20
N ASP A 145 -1.08 -11.08 -6.02
CA ASP A 145 0.03 -11.97 -5.73
C ASP A 145 -0.24 -13.43 -6.09
N ALA A 146 -1.46 -13.90 -5.80
CA ALA A 146 -1.83 -15.27 -6.09
C ALA A 146 -1.76 -15.58 -7.60
N ASP A 147 -2.22 -14.64 -8.44
CA ASP A 147 -2.15 -14.78 -9.90
C ASP A 147 -0.70 -14.73 -10.41
N ILE A 148 0.16 -13.91 -9.77
CA ILE A 148 1.59 -13.81 -10.11
C ILE A 148 2.32 -15.12 -9.75
N LEU A 149 2.06 -15.67 -8.57
CA LEU A 149 2.68 -16.93 -8.13
C LEU A 149 2.27 -18.09 -9.04
N GLU A 150 0.97 -18.23 -9.34
CA GLU A 150 0.46 -19.25 -10.25
C GLU A 150 0.99 -19.10 -11.69
N HIS A 151 1.18 -17.85 -12.17
CA HIS A 151 1.79 -17.55 -13.47
C HIS A 151 3.23 -18.10 -13.57
N ASN A 152 3.91 -18.29 -12.46
CA ASN A 152 5.24 -18.86 -12.38
C ASN A 152 5.22 -20.36 -12.03
N ASP A 153 4.09 -21.04 -12.24
CA ASP A 153 3.86 -22.46 -11.97
C ASP A 153 4.11 -22.86 -10.51
N LEU A 154 3.91 -21.94 -9.56
CA LEU A 154 3.98 -22.23 -8.14
C LEU A 154 2.63 -22.74 -7.62
N THR A 155 2.65 -23.67 -6.67
CA THR A 155 1.42 -24.20 -6.05
C THR A 155 0.90 -23.22 -5.03
N VAL A 156 -0.30 -22.64 -5.28
CA VAL A 156 -0.91 -21.64 -4.42
C VAL A 156 -2.20 -22.15 -3.80
N TYR A 157 -2.29 -22.04 -2.47
CA TYR A 157 -3.56 -22.19 -1.75
C TYR A 157 -4.14 -20.82 -1.43
N ARG A 158 -5.31 -20.53 -2.02
CA ARG A 158 -5.99 -19.23 -1.87
C ARG A 158 -6.93 -19.27 -0.67
N ALA A 159 -6.77 -18.33 0.27
CA ALA A 159 -7.61 -18.19 1.46
C ALA A 159 -8.27 -16.82 1.54
N GLY A 160 -9.47 -16.74 2.14
CA GLY A 160 -10.25 -15.52 2.21
C GLY A 160 -9.81 -14.53 3.30
N HIS A 161 -9.12 -15.00 4.34
CA HIS A 161 -8.77 -14.23 5.53
C HIS A 161 -7.32 -14.46 5.95
N PHE A 162 -6.69 -13.39 6.46
CA PHE A 162 -5.28 -13.44 6.88
C PHE A 162 -5.03 -14.47 7.99
N ASP A 163 -5.85 -14.49 9.03
CA ASP A 163 -5.71 -15.44 10.15
C ASP A 163 -5.85 -16.89 9.69
N ALA A 164 -6.71 -17.16 8.70
CA ALA A 164 -6.83 -18.49 8.10
C ALA A 164 -5.53 -18.93 7.41
N MET A 165 -4.84 -18.02 6.70
CA MET A 165 -3.54 -18.31 6.09
C MET A 165 -2.49 -18.64 7.16
N LEU A 166 -2.41 -17.87 8.25
CA LEU A 166 -1.50 -18.15 9.36
C LEU A 166 -1.77 -19.53 9.98
N GLN A 167 -3.05 -19.83 10.24
CA GLN A 167 -3.44 -21.15 10.77
C GLN A 167 -3.05 -22.29 9.82
N MET A 168 -3.14 -22.06 8.50
CA MET A 168 -2.75 -23.07 7.51
C MET A 168 -1.24 -23.32 7.52
N VAL A 169 -0.40 -22.29 7.73
CA VAL A 169 1.05 -22.44 7.89
C VAL A 169 1.35 -23.24 9.17
N VAL A 170 0.70 -22.94 10.29
CA VAL A 170 0.84 -23.71 11.54
C VAL A 170 0.49 -25.18 11.33
N LEU A 171 -0.62 -25.46 10.63
CA LEU A 171 -1.12 -26.83 10.37
C LEU A 171 -0.38 -27.53 9.21
N LYS A 172 0.69 -26.94 8.67
CA LYS A 172 1.47 -27.50 7.54
C LYS A 172 0.62 -27.77 6.28
N ARG A 173 -0.46 -27.01 6.09
CA ARG A 173 -1.27 -27.02 4.84
C ARG A 173 -0.68 -26.11 3.79
N CYS A 174 0.08 -25.10 4.23
CA CYS A 174 0.97 -24.30 3.42
C CYS A 174 2.35 -24.26 4.09
N ASP A 175 3.37 -24.10 3.28
CA ASP A 175 4.76 -24.00 3.74
C ASP A 175 5.18 -22.54 3.92
N LEU A 176 4.77 -21.68 2.99
CA LEU A 176 5.18 -20.28 2.88
C LEU A 176 3.97 -19.36 2.75
N LEU A 177 4.01 -18.21 3.43
CA LEU A 177 3.06 -17.11 3.22
C LEU A 177 3.83 -15.82 2.91
N PRO A 178 3.98 -15.44 1.62
CA PRO A 178 4.69 -14.24 1.22
C PRO A 178 3.95 -12.97 1.61
N LEU A 179 4.62 -12.07 2.34
CA LEU A 179 4.17 -10.72 2.62
C LEU A 179 5.26 -9.70 2.28
N SER A 180 4.86 -8.46 1.99
CA SER A 180 5.82 -7.39 1.76
C SER A 180 6.78 -7.24 2.94
N ILE A 181 8.06 -7.01 2.66
CA ILE A 181 9.07 -6.70 3.69
C ILE A 181 8.70 -5.47 4.51
N PHE A 182 7.81 -4.61 3.99
CA PHE A 182 7.28 -3.45 4.69
C PHE A 182 6.11 -3.77 5.63
N GLU A 183 5.45 -4.91 5.45
CA GLU A 183 4.23 -5.28 6.18
C GLU A 183 4.43 -6.50 7.08
N GLY A 184 5.14 -7.51 6.59
CA GLY A 184 5.09 -8.87 7.14
C GLY A 184 5.50 -8.97 8.60
N GLU A 185 6.56 -8.27 9.02
CA GLU A 185 7.02 -8.30 10.42
C GLU A 185 6.01 -7.60 11.36
N ALA A 186 5.46 -6.45 10.93
CA ALA A 186 4.49 -5.71 11.74
C ALA A 186 3.16 -6.45 11.85
N GLU A 187 2.66 -7.02 10.74
CA GLU A 187 1.41 -7.79 10.73
C GLU A 187 1.52 -9.06 11.58
N LEU A 188 2.65 -9.77 11.51
CA LEU A 188 2.88 -10.94 12.35
C LEU A 188 3.01 -10.58 13.82
N ALA A 189 3.67 -9.45 14.16
CA ALA A 189 3.86 -9.01 15.54
C ALA A 189 2.52 -8.78 16.27
N ILE A 190 1.49 -8.30 15.57
CA ILE A 190 0.14 -8.09 16.14
C ILE A 190 -0.49 -9.40 16.64
N VAL A 191 -0.24 -10.49 15.92
CA VAL A 191 -0.84 -11.80 16.17
C VAL A 191 0.14 -12.82 16.75
N GLN A 192 1.37 -12.40 17.08
CA GLN A 192 2.46 -13.29 17.51
C GLN A 192 2.09 -14.15 18.73
N ASN A 193 1.32 -13.60 19.67
CA ASN A 193 0.87 -14.35 20.85
C ASN A 193 -0.10 -15.49 20.50
N SER A 194 -0.86 -15.36 19.40
CA SER A 194 -1.78 -16.39 18.91
C SER A 194 -1.08 -17.40 18.00
N PHE A 195 0.08 -17.05 17.43
CA PHE A 195 0.86 -17.86 16.49
C PHE A 195 2.35 -17.86 16.86
N PRO A 196 2.73 -18.34 18.06
CA PRO A 196 4.11 -18.30 18.55
C PRO A 196 5.07 -19.14 17.71
N GLU A 197 4.57 -20.14 16.97
CA GLU A 197 5.35 -20.99 16.09
C GLU A 197 5.83 -20.28 14.83
N LEU A 198 5.20 -19.17 14.47
CA LEU A 198 5.50 -18.45 13.23
C LEU A 198 6.61 -17.42 13.40
N MET A 199 7.33 -17.17 12.30
CA MET A 199 8.30 -16.09 12.19
C MET A 199 8.22 -15.45 10.81
N PHE A 200 8.66 -14.18 10.71
CA PHE A 200 8.87 -13.54 9.43
C PHE A 200 10.31 -13.76 8.98
N TYR A 201 10.51 -14.62 7.99
CA TYR A 201 11.80 -15.00 7.45
C TYR A 201 12.18 -14.08 6.28
N GLN A 202 13.29 -13.36 6.41
CA GLN A 202 13.72 -12.31 5.50
C GLN A 202 15.00 -12.67 4.72
N GLU A 203 15.53 -13.89 4.90
CA GLU A 203 16.71 -14.34 4.18
C GLU A 203 16.37 -14.94 2.81
N LEU A 204 15.10 -15.28 2.59
CA LEU A 204 14.50 -15.63 1.30
C LEU A 204 13.50 -14.57 0.89
N ILE A 205 13.74 -13.93 -0.24
CA ILE A 205 12.88 -12.89 -0.82
C ILE A 205 12.42 -13.34 -2.20
N ILE A 206 11.11 -13.37 -2.41
CA ILE A 206 10.54 -13.43 -3.76
C ILE A 206 10.27 -12.01 -4.23
N ARG A 207 10.69 -11.66 -5.44
CA ARG A 207 10.52 -10.32 -5.98
C ARG A 207 9.82 -10.33 -7.33
N TYR A 208 8.79 -9.51 -7.47
CA TYR A 208 8.03 -9.32 -8.70
C TYR A 208 7.46 -7.91 -8.81
N PRO A 209 7.18 -7.43 -10.03
CA PRO A 209 6.54 -6.14 -10.24
C PRO A 209 5.10 -6.13 -9.70
N LEU A 210 4.92 -5.58 -8.50
CA LEU A 210 3.61 -5.33 -7.90
C LEU A 210 3.70 -4.05 -7.07
N THR A 211 2.73 -3.17 -7.22
CA THR A 211 2.72 -1.88 -6.55
C THR A 211 1.40 -1.61 -5.84
N MET A 212 1.45 -0.92 -4.70
CA MET A 212 0.29 -0.44 -3.96
C MET A 212 -0.01 1.00 -4.36
N HIS A 213 -1.27 1.31 -4.65
CA HIS A 213 -1.69 2.65 -5.02
C HIS A 213 -2.99 3.05 -4.33
N PHE A 214 -3.20 4.36 -4.21
CA PHE A 214 -4.54 4.88 -4.04
C PHE A 214 -5.29 4.80 -5.37
N PHE A 215 -6.58 4.47 -5.26
CA PHE A 215 -7.52 4.45 -6.37
C PHE A 215 -8.73 5.31 -6.04
N VAL A 216 -9.27 5.96 -7.04
CA VAL A 216 -10.51 6.72 -6.96
C VAL A 216 -11.48 6.29 -8.06
N ASN A 217 -12.74 6.67 -7.97
CA ASN A 217 -13.69 6.47 -9.06
C ASN A 217 -13.20 7.18 -10.34
N LEU A 218 -13.48 6.60 -11.52
CA LEU A 218 -13.06 7.16 -12.82
C LEU A 218 -13.49 8.63 -13.03
N LYS A 219 -14.59 9.06 -12.40
CA LYS A 219 -15.09 10.44 -12.46
C LYS A 219 -14.35 11.42 -11.55
N LYS A 220 -13.54 10.93 -10.59
CA LYS A 220 -12.85 11.75 -9.57
C LYS A 220 -11.38 12.06 -9.93
N LYS A 221 -11.07 12.31 -11.19
CA LYS A 221 -9.69 12.60 -11.68
C LYS A 221 -9.01 13.73 -10.92
N LYS A 222 -9.75 14.80 -10.56
CA LYS A 222 -9.21 15.93 -9.78
C LYS A 222 -8.72 15.50 -8.38
N LEU A 223 -9.43 14.56 -7.73
CA LEU A 223 -8.99 14.00 -6.45
C LEU A 223 -7.71 13.18 -6.62
N ALA A 224 -7.63 12.33 -7.66
CA ALA A 224 -6.42 11.59 -7.96
C ALA A 224 -5.21 12.51 -8.21
N GLN A 225 -5.39 13.58 -8.99
CA GLN A 225 -4.35 14.59 -9.25
C GLN A 225 -3.89 15.27 -7.96
N ARG A 226 -4.83 15.66 -7.09
CA ARG A 226 -4.54 16.25 -5.78
C ARG A 226 -3.70 15.33 -4.91
N ILE A 227 -4.11 14.06 -4.78
CA ILE A 227 -3.39 13.06 -3.96
C ILE A 227 -1.99 12.82 -4.54
N ASN A 228 -1.89 12.65 -5.87
CA ASN A 228 -0.60 12.45 -6.53
C ASN A 228 0.37 13.61 -6.29
N LEU A 229 -0.09 14.84 -6.48
CA LEU A 229 0.71 16.04 -6.23
C LEU A 229 1.20 16.10 -4.77
N GLY A 230 0.35 15.75 -3.81
CA GLY A 230 0.73 15.71 -2.39
C GLY A 230 1.81 14.67 -2.11
N LEU A 231 1.67 13.46 -2.68
CA LEU A 231 2.68 12.39 -2.53
C LEU A 231 4.02 12.77 -3.18
N GLU A 232 4.00 13.41 -4.36
CA GLU A 232 5.22 13.92 -5.01
C GLU A 232 5.91 15.01 -4.18
N LYS A 233 5.15 15.91 -3.53
CA LYS A 233 5.71 16.92 -2.61
C LYS A 233 6.34 16.27 -1.38
N LEU A 234 5.68 15.27 -0.77
CA LEU A 234 6.22 14.51 0.35
C LEU A 234 7.51 13.76 -0.02
N GLU A 235 7.58 13.17 -1.22
CA GLU A 235 8.79 12.53 -1.71
C GLU A 235 9.92 13.55 -1.89
N LYS A 236 9.64 14.66 -2.57
CA LYS A 236 10.62 15.71 -2.84
C LYS A 236 11.20 16.36 -1.59
N SER A 237 10.40 16.50 -0.54
CA SER A 237 10.83 17.06 0.76
C SER A 237 11.53 16.04 1.67
N GLY A 238 11.55 14.74 1.31
CA GLY A 238 12.06 13.66 2.15
C GLY A 238 11.09 13.20 3.26
N GLN A 239 9.94 13.84 3.41
CA GLN A 239 8.94 13.50 4.44
C GLN A 239 8.35 12.11 4.23
N LEU A 240 8.20 11.66 2.98
CA LEU A 240 7.72 10.31 2.68
C LEU A 240 8.68 9.24 3.21
N GLU A 241 9.97 9.40 2.96
CA GLU A 241 10.99 8.45 3.44
C GLU A 241 11.05 8.45 4.96
N HIS A 242 11.05 9.63 5.58
CA HIS A 242 10.97 9.77 7.03
C HIS A 242 9.72 9.06 7.60
N TYR A 243 8.56 9.25 6.97
CA TYR A 243 7.31 8.58 7.36
C TYR A 243 7.44 7.06 7.30
N MET A 244 7.98 6.51 6.19
CA MET A 244 8.20 5.07 6.03
C MET A 244 9.17 4.50 7.07
N GLN A 245 10.25 5.23 7.40
CA GLN A 245 11.26 4.78 8.37
C GLN A 245 10.76 4.77 9.82
N HIS A 246 9.72 5.54 10.16
CA HIS A 246 9.24 5.69 11.53
C HIS A 246 7.85 5.09 11.77
N HIS A 247 7.08 4.80 10.73
CA HIS A 247 5.74 4.24 10.89
C HIS A 247 5.79 2.79 11.37
N THR A 248 4.88 2.42 12.27
CA THR A 248 4.82 1.08 12.89
C THR A 248 4.77 -0.04 11.86
N LEU A 249 4.06 0.14 10.75
CA LEU A 249 3.96 -0.86 9.69
C LEU A 249 5.30 -1.13 9.00
N THR A 250 6.06 -0.06 8.67
CA THR A 250 7.15 -0.13 7.69
C THR A 250 8.55 0.00 8.29
N LYS A 251 8.67 0.53 9.51
CA LYS A 251 9.97 0.83 10.15
C LYS A 251 10.92 -0.36 10.20
N ASN A 252 10.39 -1.55 10.40
CA ASN A 252 11.17 -2.78 10.51
C ASN A 252 11.86 -3.20 9.20
N ALA A 253 11.46 -2.65 8.05
CA ALA A 253 12.16 -2.87 6.79
C ALA A 253 13.49 -2.08 6.70
N PHE A 254 13.66 -1.06 7.53
CA PHE A 254 14.83 -0.20 7.45
C PHE A 254 15.93 -0.55 8.47
N PRO A 255 17.20 -0.31 8.12
CA PRO A 255 17.69 0.11 6.81
C PRO A 255 17.57 -1.01 5.77
N LEU A 256 17.23 -0.68 4.51
CA LEU A 256 17.09 -1.67 3.43
C LEU A 256 18.36 -2.48 3.18
N SER A 257 19.53 -1.97 3.61
CA SER A 257 20.81 -2.68 3.49
C SER A 257 20.84 -4.02 4.23
N LYS A 258 19.95 -4.26 5.20
CA LYS A 258 19.84 -5.56 5.89
C LYS A 258 19.51 -6.72 4.94
N PHE A 259 18.85 -6.44 3.81
CA PHE A 259 18.49 -7.42 2.80
C PHE A 259 19.60 -7.74 1.78
N LYS A 260 20.80 -7.13 1.90
CA LYS A 260 21.89 -7.35 0.94
C LYS A 260 22.33 -8.82 0.81
N LYS A 261 22.18 -9.59 1.89
CA LYS A 261 22.56 -11.01 1.92
C LYS A 261 21.38 -11.96 1.66
N ALA A 262 20.17 -11.42 1.50
CA ALA A 262 19.00 -12.25 1.25
C ALA A 262 19.12 -12.96 -0.12
N GLN A 263 18.72 -14.21 -0.15
CA GLN A 263 18.50 -14.92 -1.42
C GLN A 263 17.27 -14.29 -2.10
N VAL A 264 17.44 -13.75 -3.30
CA VAL A 264 16.36 -13.13 -4.06
C VAL A 264 15.99 -14.01 -5.24
N ILE A 265 14.73 -14.37 -5.36
CA ILE A 265 14.16 -15.09 -6.50
C ILE A 265 13.22 -14.15 -7.24
N GLU A 266 13.58 -13.84 -8.48
CA GLU A 266 12.76 -12.98 -9.35
C GLU A 266 11.65 -13.79 -9.99
N LEU A 267 10.42 -13.31 -9.90
CA LEU A 267 9.28 -13.85 -10.60
C LEU A 267 8.79 -12.89 -11.68
N GLN A 268 8.25 -13.45 -12.74
CA GLN A 268 7.56 -12.67 -13.77
C GLN A 268 6.16 -12.29 -13.29
N SER A 269 5.68 -11.14 -13.73
CA SER A 269 4.31 -10.71 -13.48
C SER A 269 3.57 -10.61 -14.81
N PRO A 270 2.34 -11.11 -14.91
CA PRO A 270 1.49 -10.88 -16.08
C PRO A 270 1.01 -9.42 -16.15
N GLU A 271 1.18 -8.67 -15.07
CA GLU A 271 0.73 -7.29 -14.92
C GLU A 271 1.81 -6.29 -15.35
N LEU A 272 1.41 -5.23 -16.06
CA LEU A 272 2.33 -4.20 -16.50
C LEU A 272 2.46 -3.08 -15.46
N VAL A 273 3.70 -2.73 -15.12
CA VAL A 273 4.00 -1.54 -14.31
C VAL A 273 4.25 -0.35 -15.20
N SER A 274 3.50 0.74 -15.01
CA SER A 274 3.62 1.94 -15.83
C SER A 274 4.98 2.65 -15.63
N LYS A 275 5.46 3.35 -16.65
CA LYS A 275 6.69 4.17 -16.58
C LYS A 275 6.62 5.23 -15.47
N ASP A 276 5.43 5.81 -15.24
CA ASP A 276 5.23 6.80 -14.17
C ASP A 276 5.39 6.20 -12.78
N THR A 277 5.00 4.95 -12.59
CA THR A 277 5.23 4.22 -11.34
C THR A 277 6.71 3.92 -11.14
N ILE A 278 7.42 3.50 -12.19
CA ILE A 278 8.84 3.10 -12.12
C ILE A 278 9.73 4.25 -11.62
N LYS A 279 9.48 5.50 -12.00
CA LYS A 279 10.30 6.66 -11.58
C LYS A 279 10.32 6.89 -10.07
N HIS A 280 9.30 6.43 -9.34
CA HIS A 280 9.16 6.58 -7.89
C HIS A 280 9.57 5.32 -7.11
N THR A 281 10.08 4.27 -7.78
CA THR A 281 10.40 3.02 -7.10
C THR A 281 11.76 3.08 -6.38
N LEU A 282 11.81 2.46 -5.21
CA LEU A 282 13.06 2.18 -4.50
C LEU A 282 13.93 1.22 -5.34
N LYS A 283 15.23 1.43 -5.24
CA LYS A 283 16.19 0.46 -5.75
C LYS A 283 16.44 -0.60 -4.70
N TRP A 284 16.40 -1.87 -5.12
CA TRP A 284 16.83 -2.97 -4.28
C TRP A 284 18.30 -2.76 -3.86
N PRO A 285 18.67 -3.04 -2.61
CA PRO A 285 20.06 -2.96 -2.17
C PRO A 285 20.95 -3.83 -3.08
N LYS A 286 22.04 -3.24 -3.60
CA LYS A 286 23.00 -4.00 -4.39
C LYS A 286 23.56 -5.14 -3.55
N GLN A 287 23.55 -6.34 -4.10
CA GLN A 287 24.25 -7.47 -3.54
C GLN A 287 25.76 -7.24 -3.71
N ASN A 288 26.54 -7.54 -2.69
CA ASN A 288 28.00 -7.41 -2.76
C ASN A 288 28.58 -8.59 -3.55
#